data_ac5abb632e8f9bdab99f7f2483485583
#
_entry.id   ac5abb632e8f9bdab99f7f2483485583
#
_cell.length_a   1.000
_cell.length_b   1.000
_cell.length_c   1.000
_cell.angle_alpha   90.00
_cell.angle_beta   90.00
_cell.angle_gamma   90.00
#
_symmetry.space_group_name_H-M   'P 1'
#
loop_
_entity.id
_entity.type
_entity.pdbx_description
1 polymer ?
#
loop_
_entity_poly.entity_id
_entity_poly.type
_entity_poly.pdbx_seq_one_letter_code
_entity_poly.pdbx_strand_id
1 'polypeptide(L)'
;MAEAISKLAEQNGSQVGYTMGELMVASAAREIRDSEVVFVGMRLPLIAFVVAKRTHAPNAVGLFENGVIRTTPAAELIYTMADPPNILGATQCLDMLSVMSLLQSGRVHLGFLGAAEVDRYGNLNSTQVRGPKGLVRLPGSGGACDIASLAQRFVVSLDHDRQRLPERVSYITSPGNGDGKNWRQRVGLPRGGPSAVLRQKQFCVLMMMARLTSHRFIPA
;
A
#
# COMPACT_ATOMS: atom_id res chain seq x y z
N MET A 1 16.88 12.35 11.66
CA MET A 1 15.92 11.20 11.58
C MET A 1 15.53 10.70 12.97
N ALA A 2 16.47 10.34 13.84
CA ALA A 2 16.18 9.94 15.23
C ALA A 2 15.36 10.98 16.00
N GLU A 3 15.66 12.26 15.84
CA GLU A 3 14.98 13.35 16.55
C GLU A 3 13.53 13.60 16.06
N ALA A 4 13.25 13.40 14.78
CA ALA A 4 11.89 13.48 14.25
C ALA A 4 11.04 12.29 14.69
N ILE A 5 11.64 11.10 14.78
CA ILE A 5 11.01 9.88 15.29
C ILE A 5 10.77 10.00 16.81
N SER A 6 11.72 10.58 17.57
CA SER A 6 11.59 10.84 19.00
C SER A 6 10.44 11.79 19.32
N LYS A 7 10.30 12.89 18.57
CA LYS A 7 9.20 13.85 18.75
C LYS A 7 7.82 13.26 18.47
N LEU A 8 7.72 12.31 17.53
CA LEU A 8 6.49 11.55 17.28
C LEU A 8 6.19 10.53 18.40
N ALA A 9 7.22 9.99 19.05
CA ALA A 9 7.07 9.07 20.17
C ALA A 9 6.58 9.78 21.45
N GLU A 10 7.10 10.96 21.73
CA GLU A 10 6.73 11.77 22.92
C GLU A 10 5.27 12.21 22.90
N GLN A 11 4.65 12.37 21.74
CA GLN A 11 3.25 12.77 21.59
C GLN A 11 2.25 11.63 21.87
N ASN A 12 2.68 10.36 21.95
CA ASN A 12 1.78 9.22 22.00
C ASN A 12 1.81 8.39 23.30
N GLY A 13 2.52 8.81 24.34
CA GLY A 13 2.43 8.24 25.69
C GLY A 13 2.58 6.71 25.78
N SER A 14 3.37 6.08 24.89
CA SER A 14 3.46 4.62 24.84
C SER A 14 4.56 4.10 25.78
N GLN A 15 4.17 3.31 26.77
CA GLN A 15 5.05 2.45 27.56
C GLN A 15 5.70 1.30 26.76
N VAL A 16 5.50 1.24 25.47
CA VAL A 16 6.01 0.20 24.57
C VAL A 16 7.11 0.83 23.74
N GLY A 17 8.30 0.24 23.67
CA GLY A 17 9.51 0.79 23.06
C GLY A 17 9.46 1.05 21.55
N TYR A 18 8.29 1.28 20.95
CA TYR A 18 8.09 1.63 19.54
C TYR A 18 6.87 2.54 19.34
N THR A 19 6.90 3.30 18.24
CA THR A 19 5.79 4.16 17.81
C THR A 19 4.81 3.39 16.91
N MET A 20 3.59 3.92 16.78
CA MET A 20 2.61 3.37 15.83
C MET A 20 3.09 3.44 14.38
N GLY A 21 3.84 4.50 14.02
CA GLY A 21 4.46 4.62 12.70
C GLY A 21 5.45 3.50 12.42
N GLU A 22 6.32 3.19 13.37
CA GLU A 22 7.28 2.08 13.27
C GLU A 22 6.57 0.73 13.15
N LEU A 23 5.50 0.51 13.92
CA LEU A 23 4.70 -0.71 13.83
C LEU A 23 4.01 -0.85 12.46
N MET A 24 3.49 0.25 11.90
CA MET A 24 2.91 0.27 10.56
C MET A 24 3.96 -0.05 9.49
N VAL A 25 5.15 0.55 9.59
CA VAL A 25 6.28 0.28 8.68
C VAL A 25 6.70 -1.18 8.77
N ALA A 26 6.89 -1.72 9.98
CA ALA A 26 7.27 -3.11 10.19
C ALA A 26 6.21 -4.08 9.64
N SER A 27 4.92 -3.79 9.85
CA SER A 27 3.83 -4.59 9.32
C SER A 27 3.78 -4.55 7.79
N ALA A 28 3.97 -3.38 7.18
CA ALA A 28 4.04 -3.24 5.73
C ALA A 28 5.28 -3.96 5.15
N ALA A 29 6.43 -3.87 5.81
CA ALA A 29 7.65 -4.57 5.40
C ALA A 29 7.46 -6.10 5.38
N ARG A 30 6.74 -6.66 6.35
CA ARG A 30 6.44 -8.11 6.41
C ARG A 30 5.56 -8.62 5.27
N GLU A 31 4.81 -7.75 4.61
CA GLU A 31 4.04 -8.11 3.42
C GLU A 31 4.91 -8.33 2.18
N ILE A 32 6.15 -7.81 2.17
CA ILE A 32 7.12 -7.99 1.09
C ILE A 32 7.85 -9.30 1.32
N ARG A 33 7.80 -10.20 0.35
CA ARG A 33 8.54 -11.46 0.37
C ARG A 33 9.84 -11.31 -0.41
N ASP A 34 10.81 -12.15 -0.09
CA ASP A 34 12.07 -12.13 -0.85
C ASP A 34 11.84 -12.49 -2.32
N SER A 35 12.63 -11.90 -3.20
CA SER A 35 12.55 -12.04 -4.67
C SER A 35 11.27 -11.53 -5.33
N GLU A 36 10.36 -10.87 -4.59
CA GLU A 36 9.19 -10.24 -5.18
C GLU A 36 9.51 -8.94 -5.90
N VAL A 37 8.78 -8.69 -6.96
CA VAL A 37 8.70 -7.39 -7.64
C VAL A 37 7.57 -6.59 -7.00
N VAL A 38 7.93 -5.48 -6.38
CA VAL A 38 7.04 -4.66 -5.55
C VAL A 38 6.82 -3.30 -6.19
N PHE A 39 5.58 -2.95 -6.44
CA PHE A 39 5.22 -1.59 -6.84
C PHE A 39 5.15 -0.72 -5.58
N VAL A 40 6.18 0.12 -5.42
CA VAL A 40 6.41 0.88 -4.18
C VAL A 40 5.64 2.19 -4.23
N GLY A 41 4.68 2.35 -3.33
CA GLY A 41 3.96 3.61 -3.13
C GLY A 41 4.79 4.65 -2.38
N MET A 42 4.25 5.85 -2.24
CA MET A 42 4.91 6.96 -1.53
C MET A 42 4.78 6.84 -0.01
N ARG A 43 5.64 7.55 0.72
CA ARG A 43 5.67 7.67 2.19
C ARG A 43 5.94 6.32 2.88
N LEU A 44 4.98 5.78 3.62
CA LEU A 44 5.14 4.54 4.40
C LEU A 44 5.68 3.36 3.55
N PRO A 45 5.18 3.06 2.35
CA PRO A 45 5.72 2.01 1.51
C PRO A 45 7.19 2.17 1.13
N LEU A 46 7.70 3.40 0.96
CA LEU A 46 9.11 3.65 0.70
C LEU A 46 9.99 3.15 1.84
N ILE A 47 9.60 3.48 3.07
CA ILE A 47 10.34 3.07 4.27
C ILE A 47 10.19 1.55 4.48
N ALA A 48 8.99 1.01 4.29
CA ALA A 48 8.72 -0.43 4.40
C ALA A 48 9.58 -1.25 3.42
N PHE A 49 9.72 -0.79 2.17
CA PHE A 49 10.58 -1.42 1.18
C PHE A 49 12.05 -1.43 1.62
N VAL A 50 12.56 -0.30 2.12
CA VAL A 50 13.94 -0.22 2.64
C VAL A 50 14.15 -1.15 3.82
N VAL A 51 13.20 -1.21 4.77
CA VAL A 51 13.25 -2.13 5.91
C VAL A 51 13.26 -3.58 5.44
N ALA A 52 12.34 -3.98 4.56
CA ALA A 52 12.29 -5.33 4.02
C ALA A 52 13.60 -5.73 3.33
N LYS A 53 14.14 -4.85 2.48
CA LYS A 53 15.41 -5.05 1.78
C LYS A 53 16.61 -5.25 2.72
N ARG A 54 16.60 -4.57 3.87
CA ARG A 54 17.69 -4.63 4.86
C ARG A 54 17.53 -5.76 5.89
N THR A 55 16.39 -6.45 5.86
CA THR A 55 16.08 -7.50 6.84
C THR A 55 15.86 -8.86 6.18
N HIS A 56 14.68 -9.12 5.68
CA HIS A 56 14.22 -10.45 5.27
C HIS A 56 13.98 -10.64 3.77
N ALA A 57 14.00 -9.56 2.99
CA ALA A 57 13.74 -9.59 1.54
C ALA A 57 14.87 -8.91 0.73
N PRO A 58 16.14 -9.35 0.86
CA PRO A 58 17.28 -8.70 0.20
C PRO A 58 17.20 -8.73 -1.33
N ASN A 59 16.50 -9.69 -1.91
CA ASN A 59 16.38 -9.85 -3.36
C ASN A 59 15.09 -9.22 -3.94
N ALA A 60 14.24 -8.59 -3.12
CA ALA A 60 13.06 -7.90 -3.62
C ALA A 60 13.45 -6.74 -4.55
N VAL A 61 12.67 -6.52 -5.60
CA VAL A 61 12.87 -5.47 -6.60
C VAL A 61 11.78 -4.42 -6.46
N GLY A 62 12.19 -3.15 -6.28
CA GLY A 62 11.26 -2.01 -6.20
C GLY A 62 11.02 -1.39 -7.56
N LEU A 63 9.75 -1.24 -7.92
CA LEU A 63 9.27 -0.47 -9.05
C LEU A 63 8.65 0.83 -8.56
N PHE A 64 8.97 1.93 -9.21
CA PHE A 64 8.43 3.25 -8.92
C PHE A 64 7.71 3.79 -10.16
N GLU A 65 6.55 4.40 -9.94
CA GLU A 65 5.68 4.85 -11.03
C GLU A 65 6.36 5.81 -12.02
N ASN A 66 7.36 6.58 -11.55
CA ASN A 66 8.16 7.48 -12.39
C ASN A 66 9.16 6.79 -13.34
N GLY A 67 9.19 5.46 -13.39
CA GLY A 67 10.07 4.68 -14.27
C GLY A 67 11.31 4.11 -13.59
N VAL A 68 11.58 4.43 -12.33
CA VAL A 68 12.74 3.93 -11.60
C VAL A 68 12.55 2.49 -11.17
N ILE A 69 13.58 1.67 -11.37
CA ILE A 69 13.65 0.27 -10.86
C ILE A 69 14.89 0.15 -9.98
N ARG A 70 14.72 -0.42 -8.80
CA ARG A 70 15.80 -0.62 -7.82
C ARG A 70 15.87 -2.04 -7.31
N THR A 71 17.07 -2.59 -7.33
CA THR A 71 17.40 -3.86 -6.64
C THR A 71 18.13 -3.62 -5.31
N THR A 72 18.55 -2.38 -5.05
CA THR A 72 19.16 -1.95 -3.79
C THR A 72 18.38 -0.79 -3.18
N PRO A 73 18.32 -0.62 -1.85
CA PRO A 73 17.74 0.57 -1.24
C PRO A 73 18.47 1.84 -1.70
N ALA A 74 17.77 2.97 -1.72
CA ALA A 74 18.42 4.26 -1.84
C ALA A 74 19.39 4.49 -0.66
N ALA A 75 20.52 5.17 -0.93
CA ALA A 75 21.51 5.46 0.10
C ALA A 75 20.96 6.42 1.16
N GLU A 76 20.11 7.33 0.75
CA GLU A 76 19.48 8.33 1.59
C GLU A 76 17.97 8.12 1.69
N LEU A 77 17.35 8.81 2.67
CA LEU A 77 15.90 8.80 2.81
C LEU A 77 15.26 9.52 1.62
N ILE A 78 14.29 8.87 0.99
CA ILE A 78 13.45 9.44 -0.06
C ILE A 78 12.06 9.75 0.49
N TYR A 79 11.57 10.95 0.19
CA TYR A 79 10.23 11.41 0.56
C TYR A 79 9.24 11.20 -0.58
N THR A 80 9.72 11.37 -1.82
CA THR A 80 8.96 11.11 -3.03
C THR A 80 9.76 10.19 -3.96
N MET A 81 9.07 9.52 -4.88
CA MET A 81 9.75 8.67 -5.86
C MET A 81 10.63 9.46 -6.85
N ALA A 82 10.44 10.79 -6.95
CA ALA A 82 11.20 11.67 -7.84
C ALA A 82 12.46 12.28 -7.19
N ASP A 83 12.69 12.01 -5.90
CA ASP A 83 13.86 12.53 -5.20
C ASP A 83 15.16 12.01 -5.83
N PRO A 84 16.21 12.85 -5.97
CA PRO A 84 17.48 12.45 -6.57
C PRO A 84 18.10 11.17 -6.01
N PRO A 85 18.06 10.89 -4.68
CA PRO A 85 18.58 9.63 -4.14
C PRO A 85 17.85 8.39 -4.65
N ASN A 86 16.63 8.50 -5.15
CA ASN A 86 15.93 7.38 -5.76
C ASN A 86 16.46 7.06 -7.17
N ILE A 87 16.97 8.06 -7.88
CA ILE A 87 17.53 7.92 -9.22
C ILE A 87 19.00 7.50 -9.12
N LEU A 88 19.74 8.09 -8.20
CA LEU A 88 21.14 7.79 -7.99
C LEU A 88 21.33 6.33 -7.54
N GLY A 89 22.08 5.56 -8.32
CA GLY A 89 22.28 4.12 -8.08
C GLY A 89 21.05 3.26 -8.35
N ALA A 90 20.07 3.75 -9.12
CA ALA A 90 18.99 2.94 -9.64
C ALA A 90 19.53 1.84 -10.57
N THR A 91 18.88 0.69 -10.58
CA THR A 91 19.22 -0.42 -11.48
C THR A 91 18.85 -0.06 -12.92
N GLN A 92 17.71 0.61 -13.09
CA GLN A 92 17.22 1.12 -14.37
C GLN A 92 16.42 2.40 -14.14
N CYS A 93 16.48 3.30 -15.11
CA CYS A 93 15.61 4.45 -15.24
C CYS A 93 14.92 4.36 -16.60
N LEU A 94 13.65 4.06 -16.56
CA LEU A 94 12.77 3.90 -17.71
C LEU A 94 11.74 5.03 -17.74
N ASP A 95 10.83 4.99 -18.67
CA ASP A 95 9.62 5.80 -18.64
C ASP A 95 8.50 5.12 -17.81
N MET A 96 7.48 5.89 -17.46
CA MET A 96 6.33 5.42 -16.70
C MET A 96 5.59 4.29 -17.43
N LEU A 97 5.44 4.38 -18.75
CA LEU A 97 4.73 3.37 -19.54
C LEU A 97 5.44 2.02 -19.48
N SER A 98 6.76 2.00 -19.53
CA SER A 98 7.58 0.79 -19.41
C SER A 98 7.35 0.10 -18.06
N VAL A 99 7.33 0.84 -16.96
CA VAL A 99 7.07 0.28 -15.62
C VAL A 99 5.61 -0.20 -15.50
N MET A 100 4.65 0.56 -16.00
CA MET A 100 3.23 0.16 -15.99
C MET A 100 2.97 -1.08 -16.86
N SER A 101 3.74 -1.30 -17.92
CA SER A 101 3.65 -2.50 -18.75
C SER A 101 4.03 -3.78 -18.01
N LEU A 102 4.84 -3.68 -16.95
CA LEU A 102 5.16 -4.82 -16.08
C LEU A 102 3.94 -5.28 -15.27
N LEU A 103 3.02 -4.37 -14.92
CA LEU A 103 1.73 -4.74 -14.35
C LEU A 103 0.90 -5.55 -15.35
N GLN A 104 0.76 -5.04 -16.56
CA GLN A 104 -0.01 -5.70 -17.63
C GLN A 104 0.54 -7.09 -17.96
N SER A 105 1.85 -7.27 -17.88
CA SER A 105 2.50 -8.57 -18.13
C SER A 105 2.45 -9.54 -16.93
N GLY A 106 1.81 -9.17 -15.82
CA GLY A 106 1.65 -10.01 -14.62
C GLY A 106 2.92 -10.19 -13.80
N ARG A 107 3.95 -9.36 -14.01
CA ARG A 107 5.26 -9.47 -13.35
C ARG A 107 5.32 -8.80 -11.98
N VAL A 108 4.32 -8.03 -11.60
CA VAL A 108 4.27 -7.33 -10.31
C VAL A 108 3.54 -8.20 -9.28
N HIS A 109 4.27 -8.59 -8.24
CA HIS A 109 3.77 -9.48 -7.19
C HIS A 109 2.95 -8.73 -6.15
N LEU A 110 3.42 -7.55 -5.73
CA LEU A 110 2.81 -6.77 -4.66
C LEU A 110 2.74 -5.30 -5.03
N GLY A 111 1.59 -4.66 -4.78
CA GLY A 111 1.43 -3.22 -4.82
C GLY A 111 1.01 -2.65 -3.47
N PHE A 112 1.49 -1.44 -3.14
CA PHE A 112 1.04 -0.69 -1.97
C PHE A 112 0.14 0.45 -2.40
N LEU A 113 -1.04 0.55 -1.81
CA LEU A 113 -2.04 1.55 -2.13
C LEU A 113 -2.53 2.29 -0.88
N GLY A 114 -2.87 3.55 -1.07
CA GLY A 114 -3.62 4.35 -0.11
C GLY A 114 -5.02 4.67 -0.64
N ALA A 115 -5.96 4.96 0.25
CA ALA A 115 -7.30 5.37 -0.13
C ALA A 115 -7.94 6.28 0.92
N ALA A 116 -8.95 7.04 0.53
CA ALA A 116 -9.80 7.77 1.47
C ALA A 116 -10.80 6.83 2.15
N GLU A 117 -11.34 5.86 1.39
CA GLU A 117 -12.24 4.83 1.90
C GLU A 117 -11.83 3.46 1.37
N VAL A 118 -12.03 2.44 2.18
CA VAL A 118 -11.87 1.02 1.83
C VAL A 118 -13.06 0.26 2.36
N ASP A 119 -13.76 -0.51 1.51
CA ASP A 119 -14.86 -1.33 1.96
C ASP A 119 -14.45 -2.77 2.32
N ARG A 120 -15.41 -3.57 2.78
CA ARG A 120 -15.20 -4.97 3.18
C ARG A 120 -14.71 -5.88 2.05
N TYR A 121 -14.84 -5.46 0.81
CA TYR A 121 -14.37 -6.19 -0.37
C TYR A 121 -12.97 -5.71 -0.83
N GLY A 122 -12.42 -4.71 -0.12
CA GLY A 122 -11.16 -4.07 -0.46
C GLY A 122 -11.24 -3.18 -1.70
N ASN A 123 -12.45 -2.75 -2.10
CA ASN A 123 -12.58 -1.70 -3.09
C ASN A 123 -12.13 -0.38 -2.48
N LEU A 124 -11.42 0.42 -3.27
CA LEU A 124 -10.82 1.68 -2.83
C LEU A 124 -11.53 2.87 -3.45
N ASN A 125 -11.75 3.90 -2.63
CA ASN A 125 -12.19 5.20 -3.10
C ASN A 125 -11.13 6.26 -2.82
N SER A 126 -10.67 6.90 -3.88
CA SER A 126 -9.79 8.07 -3.86
C SER A 126 -10.28 9.17 -4.81
N THR A 127 -11.53 9.08 -5.28
CA THR A 127 -12.11 10.04 -6.24
C THR A 127 -12.97 11.09 -5.59
N GLN A 128 -13.86 10.71 -4.67
CA GLN A 128 -14.80 11.64 -4.04
C GLN A 128 -15.42 11.08 -2.77
N VAL A 129 -15.64 11.93 -1.78
CA VAL A 129 -16.33 11.56 -0.53
C VAL A 129 -17.40 12.60 -0.20
N ARG A 130 -18.43 12.19 0.55
CA ARG A 130 -19.42 13.13 1.08
C ARG A 130 -18.87 13.77 2.35
N GLY A 131 -18.69 15.09 2.32
CA GLY A 131 -18.36 15.89 3.49
C GLY A 131 -19.57 16.67 4.00
N PRO A 132 -19.43 17.38 5.13
CA PRO A 132 -20.52 18.18 5.73
C PRO A 132 -21.11 19.25 4.79
N LYS A 133 -20.29 19.77 3.87
CA LYS A 133 -20.66 20.82 2.91
C LYS A 133 -20.99 20.30 1.51
N GLY A 134 -21.18 18.98 1.34
CA GLY A 134 -21.46 18.35 0.06
C GLY A 134 -20.34 17.43 -0.42
N LEU A 135 -20.27 17.22 -1.73
CA LEU A 135 -19.29 16.32 -2.36
C LEU A 135 -17.90 16.96 -2.37
N VAL A 136 -16.91 16.27 -1.82
CA VAL A 136 -15.50 16.66 -1.84
C VAL A 136 -14.77 15.81 -2.88
N ARG A 137 -14.14 16.46 -3.86
CA ARG A 137 -13.28 15.81 -4.83
C ARG A 137 -11.92 15.51 -4.22
N LEU A 138 -11.38 14.34 -4.58
CA LEU A 138 -10.07 13.83 -4.21
C LEU A 138 -9.20 13.68 -5.46
N PRO A 139 -7.90 13.37 -5.33
CA PRO A 139 -6.97 13.31 -6.47
C PRO A 139 -7.33 12.32 -7.58
N GLY A 140 -8.11 11.29 -7.31
CA GLY A 140 -8.41 10.22 -8.27
C GLY A 140 -7.51 9.00 -8.08
N SER A 141 -7.39 8.17 -9.13
CA SER A 141 -6.64 6.90 -9.04
C SER A 141 -5.13 7.07 -9.22
N GLY A 142 -4.67 7.97 -10.08
CA GLY A 142 -3.31 7.80 -10.61
C GLY A 142 -3.12 6.38 -11.11
N GLY A 143 -1.98 5.77 -10.87
CA GLY A 143 -1.69 4.37 -11.18
C GLY A 143 -2.34 3.34 -10.26
N ALA A 144 -3.07 3.76 -9.21
CA ALA A 144 -3.65 2.84 -8.21
C ALA A 144 -4.69 1.89 -8.82
N CYS A 145 -5.45 2.33 -9.82
CA CYS A 145 -6.43 1.49 -10.50
C CYS A 145 -5.75 0.33 -11.24
N ASP A 146 -4.65 0.61 -11.94
CA ASP A 146 -3.87 -0.41 -12.65
C ASP A 146 -3.20 -1.38 -11.67
N ILE A 147 -2.60 -0.86 -10.60
CA ILE A 147 -2.01 -1.70 -9.54
C ILE A 147 -3.06 -2.61 -8.91
N ALA A 148 -4.22 -2.08 -8.52
CA ALA A 148 -5.30 -2.85 -7.93
C ALA A 148 -5.86 -3.92 -8.88
N SER A 149 -5.89 -3.61 -10.17
CA SER A 149 -6.41 -4.50 -11.20
C SER A 149 -5.44 -5.61 -11.58
N LEU A 150 -4.16 -5.32 -11.70
CA LEU A 150 -3.18 -6.13 -12.42
C LEU A 150 -2.07 -6.74 -11.54
N ALA A 151 -1.75 -6.15 -10.39
CA ALA A 151 -0.80 -6.77 -9.46
C ALA A 151 -1.35 -8.11 -8.92
N GLN A 152 -0.46 -9.06 -8.65
CA GLN A 152 -0.86 -10.37 -8.11
C GLN A 152 -1.55 -10.25 -6.75
N ARG A 153 -1.18 -9.23 -5.95
CA ARG A 153 -1.90 -8.77 -4.76
C ARG A 153 -1.55 -7.33 -4.44
N PHE A 154 -2.38 -6.70 -3.63
CA PHE A 154 -2.05 -5.38 -3.10
C PHE A 154 -2.40 -5.27 -1.62
N VAL A 155 -1.67 -4.39 -0.94
CA VAL A 155 -1.87 -4.02 0.46
C VAL A 155 -2.32 -2.58 0.51
N VAL A 156 -3.31 -2.31 1.34
CA VAL A 156 -3.83 -0.97 1.57
C VAL A 156 -3.34 -0.46 2.92
N SER A 157 -2.84 0.78 2.96
CA SER A 157 -2.51 1.46 4.20
C SER A 157 -3.36 2.70 4.38
N LEU A 158 -3.99 2.84 5.54
CA LEU A 158 -4.83 4.00 5.87
C LEU A 158 -4.88 4.23 7.39
N ASP A 159 -5.26 5.46 7.77
CA ASP A 159 -5.55 5.77 9.16
C ASP A 159 -6.82 5.04 9.62
N HIS A 160 -6.83 4.60 10.87
CA HIS A 160 -8.00 3.94 11.44
C HIS A 160 -9.07 4.97 11.82
N ASP A 161 -9.95 5.24 10.88
CA ASP A 161 -11.16 6.04 11.08
C ASP A 161 -12.37 5.23 10.58
N ARG A 162 -13.45 5.24 11.36
CA ARG A 162 -14.69 4.56 11.00
C ARG A 162 -15.28 5.06 9.67
N GLN A 163 -15.11 6.34 9.39
CA GLN A 163 -15.58 6.95 8.15
C GLN A 163 -14.80 6.45 6.92
N ARG A 164 -13.55 6.01 7.11
CA ARG A 164 -12.70 5.46 6.05
C ARG A 164 -12.95 3.97 5.79
N LEU A 165 -13.77 3.32 6.60
CA LEU A 165 -14.06 1.88 6.54
C LEU A 165 -15.58 1.64 6.42
N PRO A 166 -16.24 2.18 5.40
CA PRO A 166 -17.66 1.97 5.16
C PRO A 166 -17.93 0.52 4.77
N GLU A 167 -19.17 0.07 4.89
CA GLU A 167 -19.60 -1.25 4.40
C GLU A 167 -19.42 -1.37 2.88
N ARG A 168 -19.69 -0.28 2.17
CA ARG A 168 -19.46 -0.08 0.74
C ARG A 168 -18.87 1.30 0.52
N VAL A 169 -17.84 1.39 -0.30
CA VAL A 169 -17.30 2.70 -0.71
C VAL A 169 -18.33 3.45 -1.54
N SER A 170 -18.36 4.78 -1.39
CA SER A 170 -19.28 5.65 -2.12
C SER A 170 -18.99 5.71 -3.63
N TYR A 171 -17.76 5.39 -4.02
CA TYR A 171 -17.29 5.31 -5.40
C TYR A 171 -16.13 4.32 -5.48
N ILE A 172 -16.10 3.43 -6.47
CA ILE A 172 -14.96 2.52 -6.69
C ILE A 172 -14.00 3.20 -7.65
N THR A 173 -12.90 3.72 -7.10
CA THR A 173 -11.79 4.26 -7.89
C THR A 173 -10.86 3.15 -8.34
N SER A 174 -10.52 2.24 -7.42
CA SER A 174 -9.64 1.11 -7.69
C SER A 174 -10.31 -0.17 -7.18
N PRO A 175 -10.47 -1.20 -8.02
CA PRO A 175 -11.26 -2.37 -7.68
C PRO A 175 -10.50 -3.32 -6.74
N GLY A 176 -11.18 -3.74 -5.67
CA GLY A 176 -10.80 -4.91 -4.88
C GLY A 176 -11.45 -6.17 -5.44
N ASN A 177 -12.38 -6.73 -4.66
CA ASN A 177 -13.20 -7.88 -5.04
C ASN A 177 -14.64 -7.50 -5.42
N GLY A 178 -14.88 -6.24 -5.79
CA GLY A 178 -16.16 -5.76 -6.29
C GLY A 178 -17.32 -5.99 -5.33
N ASP A 179 -18.19 -6.91 -5.66
CA ASP A 179 -19.33 -7.35 -4.83
C ASP A 179 -19.04 -8.65 -4.06
N GLY A 180 -17.84 -9.18 -4.13
CA GLY A 180 -17.41 -10.46 -3.57
C GLY A 180 -17.37 -11.58 -4.62
N LYS A 181 -17.65 -12.80 -4.17
CA LYS A 181 -17.74 -14.07 -4.93
C LYS A 181 -17.33 -14.03 -6.41
N ASN A 182 -16.06 -14.31 -6.68
CA ASN A 182 -15.52 -14.45 -8.04
C ASN A 182 -15.70 -13.22 -8.95
N TRP A 183 -15.96 -12.04 -8.37
CA TRP A 183 -16.19 -10.82 -9.14
C TRP A 183 -15.04 -10.52 -10.11
N ARG A 184 -13.80 -10.59 -9.65
CA ARG A 184 -12.62 -10.35 -10.50
C ARG A 184 -12.61 -11.28 -11.73
N GLN A 185 -12.94 -12.56 -11.54
CA GLN A 185 -13.03 -13.52 -12.64
C GLN A 185 -14.17 -13.17 -13.61
N ARG A 186 -15.34 -12.75 -13.08
CA ARG A 186 -16.50 -12.38 -13.94
C ARG A 186 -16.23 -11.17 -14.83
N VAL A 187 -15.39 -10.25 -14.36
CA VAL A 187 -15.04 -9.04 -15.12
C VAL A 187 -13.70 -9.17 -15.87
N GLY A 188 -13.12 -10.36 -15.92
CA GLY A 188 -11.89 -10.64 -16.67
C GLY A 188 -10.60 -10.12 -16.02
N LEU A 189 -10.63 -9.73 -14.73
CA LEU A 189 -9.42 -9.34 -14.03
C LEU A 189 -8.60 -10.56 -13.60
N PRO A 190 -7.25 -10.45 -13.52
CA PRO A 190 -6.40 -11.50 -13.01
C PRO A 190 -6.81 -11.96 -11.60
N ARG A 191 -6.47 -13.20 -11.25
CA ARG A 191 -6.52 -13.64 -9.85
C ARG A 191 -5.57 -12.76 -9.05
N GLY A 192 -6.06 -12.22 -7.94
CA GLY A 192 -5.32 -11.29 -7.12
C GLY A 192 -6.29 -10.45 -6.29
N GLY A 193 -5.93 -9.21 -6.03
CA GLY A 193 -6.77 -8.29 -5.28
C GLY A 193 -6.18 -7.95 -3.91
N PRO A 194 -6.99 -7.42 -2.98
CA PRO A 194 -6.51 -7.01 -1.67
C PRO A 194 -6.10 -8.22 -0.83
N SER A 195 -4.87 -8.20 -0.30
CA SER A 195 -4.36 -9.23 0.61
C SER A 195 -4.41 -8.79 2.06
N ALA A 196 -4.23 -7.51 2.34
CA ALA A 196 -4.28 -6.96 3.67
C ALA A 196 -4.71 -5.48 3.66
N VAL A 197 -5.31 -5.05 4.76
CA VAL A 197 -5.55 -3.65 5.08
C VAL A 197 -4.81 -3.34 6.37
N LEU A 198 -3.75 -2.54 6.27
CA LEU A 198 -2.98 -2.04 7.39
C LEU A 198 -3.63 -0.76 7.88
N ARG A 199 -4.06 -0.74 9.14
CA ARG A 199 -4.71 0.42 9.75
C ARG A 199 -4.15 0.70 11.12
N GLN A 200 -3.87 1.94 11.39
CA GLN A 200 -3.40 2.41 12.68
C GLN A 200 -4.57 2.53 13.65
N LYS A 201 -4.57 1.79 14.74
CA LYS A 201 -5.45 1.99 15.90
C LYS A 201 -4.59 2.28 17.11
N GLN A 202 -5.09 3.07 18.05
CA GLN A 202 -4.35 3.66 19.18
C GLN A 202 -3.44 2.71 19.98
N PHE A 203 -3.59 1.38 19.81
CA PHE A 203 -2.77 0.35 20.47
C PHE A 203 -2.46 -0.87 19.58
N CYS A 204 -2.81 -0.87 18.29
CA CYS A 204 -2.63 -2.06 17.45
C CYS A 204 -2.64 -1.71 15.96
N VAL A 205 -1.76 -2.34 15.18
CA VAL A 205 -1.91 -2.44 13.73
C VAL A 205 -2.80 -3.65 13.45
N LEU A 206 -4.01 -3.41 12.98
CA LEU A 206 -4.91 -4.49 12.63
C LEU A 206 -4.65 -4.89 11.17
N MET A 207 -4.12 -6.08 10.95
CA MET A 207 -4.11 -6.73 9.64
C MET A 207 -5.46 -7.39 9.41
N MET A 208 -6.26 -6.83 8.50
CA MET A 208 -7.43 -7.52 7.99
C MET A 208 -6.98 -8.35 6.79
N MET A 209 -6.65 -9.62 6.98
CA MET A 209 -6.54 -10.54 5.86
C MET A 209 -7.93 -10.72 5.26
N ALA A 210 -8.13 -10.23 4.05
CA ALA A 210 -9.30 -10.53 3.25
C ALA A 210 -9.20 -11.99 2.75
N ARG A 211 -9.19 -12.96 3.66
CA ARG A 211 -9.58 -14.33 3.30
C ARG A 211 -11.08 -14.32 3.09
N LEU A 212 -11.50 -14.11 1.88
CA LEU A 212 -12.89 -14.23 1.43
C LEU A 212 -13.35 -15.70 1.35
N THR A 213 -12.86 -16.55 2.24
CA THR A 213 -13.41 -17.89 2.46
C THR A 213 -13.34 -18.18 3.95
N SER A 214 -14.50 -18.15 4.58
CA SER A 214 -14.81 -18.50 5.96
C SER A 214 -14.64 -17.41 7.02
N HIS A 215 -15.75 -17.15 7.67
CA HIS A 215 -15.91 -16.43 8.92
C HIS A 215 -14.89 -16.85 9.98
N ARG A 216 -13.98 -15.95 10.36
CA ARG A 216 -13.46 -15.85 11.73
C ARG A 216 -12.75 -14.52 11.91
N PHE A 217 -13.38 -13.62 12.67
CA PHE A 217 -12.69 -12.59 13.41
C PHE A 217 -11.80 -13.29 14.45
N ILE A 218 -10.52 -13.00 14.46
CA ILE A 218 -9.65 -13.32 15.59
C ILE A 218 -9.58 -12.03 16.41
N PRO A 219 -10.17 -11.98 17.62
CA PRO A 219 -9.88 -10.90 18.56
C PRO A 219 -8.43 -10.99 19.02
N ALA A 220 -7.81 -9.80 19.22
CA ALA A 220 -6.46 -9.65 19.72
C ALA A 220 -6.31 -10.15 21.14
#